data_7f51b7425ca506660d445780a44cb4ff
#
_entry.id   7f51b7425ca506660d445780a44cb4ff
#
_cell.length_a   1.000
_cell.length_b   1.000
_cell.length_c   1.000
_cell.angle_alpha   90.00
_cell.angle_beta   90.00
_cell.angle_gamma   90.00
#
_symmetry.space_group_name_H-M   'P 1'
#
loop_
_entity.id
_entity.type
_entity.pdbx_description
1 polymer ?
#
loop_
_entity_poly.entity_id
_entity_poly.type
_entity_poly.pdbx_seq_one_letter_code
_entity_poly.pdbx_strand_id
1 'polypeptide(L)'
;MKLAFANSNYKDADIIFLGVPDESGNRSYRKGSSKAPYIIRKVSNERFVFKRDNKKYLAQPQTGFIKKKMHDYGDVNKKILNKEIERILNDDKKIIICGGDHSITTEILKGYNNVVKDLS
;
A
#
# COMPACT_ATOMS: atom_id res chain seq x y z
N MET A 1 -0.77 -11.52 5.71
CA MET A 1 -0.16 -10.57 6.67
C MET A 1 -0.49 -9.15 6.23
N LYS A 2 -0.94 -8.33 7.16
CA LYS A 2 -1.27 -6.93 6.91
C LYS A 2 -0.18 -6.00 7.47
N LEU A 3 -0.11 -4.79 6.94
CA LEU A 3 0.75 -3.76 7.48
C LEU A 3 0.36 -3.47 8.94
N ALA A 4 1.35 -3.36 9.83
CA ALA A 4 1.08 -3.26 11.28
C ALA A 4 0.23 -2.05 11.66
N PHE A 5 0.36 -0.95 10.92
CA PHE A 5 -0.38 0.29 11.19
C PHE A 5 -1.75 0.36 10.51
N ALA A 6 -2.08 -0.62 9.68
CA ALA A 6 -3.34 -0.64 8.95
C ALA A 6 -4.40 -1.41 9.75
N ASN A 7 -5.04 -0.71 10.66
CA ASN A 7 -6.01 -1.28 11.61
C ASN A 7 -7.46 -0.86 11.32
N SER A 8 -7.72 -0.24 10.18
CA SER A 8 -9.06 0.18 9.79
C SER A 8 -9.64 -0.73 8.71
N ASN A 9 -10.96 -0.82 8.66
CA ASN A 9 -11.63 -1.40 7.50
C ASN A 9 -11.57 -0.42 6.31
N TYR A 10 -11.94 -0.88 5.13
CA TYR A 10 -11.91 -0.05 3.93
C TYR A 10 -12.84 1.16 4.03
N LYS A 11 -14.06 0.94 4.50
CA LYS A 11 -15.09 1.98 4.55
C LYS A 11 -14.66 3.19 5.38
N ASP A 12 -14.07 2.95 6.54
CA ASP A 12 -13.70 4.00 7.48
C ASP A 12 -12.31 4.58 7.26
N ALA A 13 -11.52 3.97 6.36
CA ALA A 13 -10.15 4.39 6.12
C ALA A 13 -10.06 5.69 5.32
N ASP A 14 -9.11 6.52 5.68
CA ASP A 14 -8.72 7.72 4.92
C ASP A 14 -7.64 7.39 3.90
N ILE A 15 -6.78 6.43 4.23
CA ILE A 15 -5.62 6.05 3.44
C ILE A 15 -5.69 4.55 3.16
N ILE A 16 -5.49 4.18 1.91
CA ILE A 16 -5.43 2.79 1.47
C ILE A 16 -3.99 2.44 1.11
N PHE A 17 -3.46 1.42 1.76
CA PHE A 17 -2.18 0.83 1.39
C PHE A 17 -2.43 -0.39 0.50
N LEU A 18 -1.77 -0.43 -0.65
CA LEU A 18 -1.85 -1.60 -1.51
C LEU A 18 -0.48 -1.98 -2.06
N GLY A 19 -0.30 -3.28 -2.27
CA GLY A 19 0.91 -3.83 -2.85
C GLY A 19 0.70 -4.25 -4.29
N VAL A 20 1.75 -4.12 -5.10
CA VAL A 20 1.75 -4.62 -6.48
C VAL A 20 3.01 -5.43 -6.68
N PRO A 21 2.99 -6.73 -6.35
CA PRO A 21 4.17 -7.58 -6.42
C PRO A 21 4.48 -8.03 -7.85
N ASP A 22 4.80 -7.09 -8.71
CA ASP A 22 5.05 -7.33 -10.13
C ASP A 22 6.40 -6.75 -10.55
N GLU A 23 7.22 -7.56 -11.17
CA GLU A 23 8.49 -7.14 -11.76
C GLU A 23 8.65 -7.59 -13.21
N SER A 24 7.52 -7.82 -13.89
CA SER A 24 7.52 -8.27 -15.28
C SER A 24 8.13 -7.27 -16.26
N GLY A 25 8.14 -5.99 -15.91
CA GLY A 25 8.79 -4.93 -16.69
C GLY A 25 10.24 -4.66 -16.28
N ASN A 26 10.77 -5.41 -15.34
CA ASN A 26 12.10 -5.18 -14.80
C ASN A 26 13.19 -5.72 -15.76
N ARG A 27 13.95 -4.82 -16.33
CA ARG A 27 15.12 -5.12 -17.16
C ARG A 27 16.42 -5.15 -16.37
N SER A 28 16.36 -4.94 -15.06
CA SER A 28 17.53 -4.95 -14.21
C SER A 28 18.13 -6.35 -14.10
N TYR A 29 19.44 -6.40 -13.96
CA TYR A 29 20.16 -7.62 -13.69
C TYR A 29 19.73 -8.26 -12.36
N ARG A 30 19.37 -7.45 -11.37
CA ARG A 30 18.92 -7.92 -10.07
C ARG A 30 17.40 -8.01 -10.05
N LYS A 31 16.89 -9.16 -9.63
CA LYS A 31 15.47 -9.41 -9.43
C LYS A 31 15.13 -9.39 -7.93
N GLY A 32 13.88 -9.23 -7.61
CA GLY A 32 13.40 -9.30 -6.22
C GLY A 32 12.48 -8.16 -5.81
N SER A 33 12.29 -7.14 -6.63
CA SER A 33 11.41 -6.02 -6.30
C SER A 33 9.95 -6.45 -6.07
N SER A 34 9.50 -7.53 -6.68
CA SER A 34 8.16 -8.09 -6.45
C SER A 34 7.92 -8.51 -4.99
N LYS A 35 9.00 -8.74 -4.24
CA LYS A 35 8.90 -9.11 -2.83
C LYS A 35 8.69 -7.91 -1.89
N ALA A 36 8.84 -6.70 -2.40
CA ALA A 36 8.79 -5.49 -1.56
C ALA A 36 7.51 -5.36 -0.72
N PRO A 37 6.29 -5.56 -1.27
CA PRO A 37 5.09 -5.47 -0.46
C PRO A 37 5.08 -6.44 0.73
N TYR A 38 5.49 -7.68 0.49
CA TYR A 38 5.58 -8.68 1.54
C TYR A 38 6.60 -8.28 2.62
N ILE A 39 7.79 -7.87 2.20
CA ILE A 39 8.87 -7.53 3.12
C ILE A 39 8.49 -6.32 3.98
N ILE A 40 7.87 -5.31 3.40
CA ILE A 40 7.43 -4.12 4.14
C ILE A 40 6.40 -4.51 5.21
N ARG A 41 5.42 -5.34 4.87
CA ARG A 41 4.45 -5.83 5.84
C ARG A 41 5.12 -6.64 6.95
N LYS A 42 6.01 -7.53 6.58
CA LYS A 42 6.77 -8.36 7.52
C LYS A 42 7.59 -7.51 8.49
N VAL A 43 8.38 -6.58 7.96
CA VAL A 43 9.22 -5.70 8.78
C VAL A 43 8.36 -4.82 9.70
N SER A 44 7.23 -4.31 9.22
CA SER A 44 6.34 -3.51 10.06
C SER A 44 5.84 -4.31 11.27
N ASN A 45 5.51 -5.58 11.08
CA ASN A 45 5.05 -6.44 12.17
C ASN A 45 6.18 -6.86 13.11
N GLU A 46 7.40 -7.02 12.61
CA GLU A 46 8.55 -7.38 13.43
C GLU A 46 9.07 -6.20 14.27
N ARG A 47 9.02 -4.99 13.71
CA ARG A 47 9.63 -3.81 14.32
C ARG A 47 8.68 -3.01 15.20
N PHE A 48 7.41 -3.00 14.87
CA PHE A 48 6.44 -2.12 15.51
C PHE A 48 5.38 -2.87 16.33
N VAL A 49 5.36 -4.20 16.29
CA VAL A 49 4.46 -5.00 17.13
C VAL A 49 5.30 -5.73 18.17
N PHE A 50 4.95 -5.56 19.43
CA PHE A 50 5.58 -6.30 20.51
C PHE A 50 4.53 -6.97 21.40
N LYS A 51 4.94 -8.03 22.09
CA LYS A 51 4.09 -8.76 23.01
C LYS A 51 4.48 -8.46 24.46
N ARG A 52 3.49 -8.19 25.28
CA ARG A 52 3.65 -8.05 26.72
C ARG A 52 2.44 -8.68 27.40
N ASP A 53 2.67 -9.60 28.35
CA ASP A 53 1.60 -10.32 29.07
C ASP A 53 0.59 -10.96 28.12
N ASN A 54 1.07 -11.65 27.08
CA ASN A 54 0.29 -12.29 26.01
C ASN A 54 -0.59 -11.34 25.17
N LYS A 55 -0.42 -10.03 25.32
CA LYS A 55 -1.10 -9.04 24.50
C LYS A 55 -0.15 -8.43 23.47
N LYS A 56 -0.68 -8.12 22.30
CA LYS A 56 0.05 -7.42 21.25
C LYS A 56 -0.14 -5.93 21.37
N TYR A 57 0.96 -5.20 21.32
CA TYR A 57 0.97 -3.74 21.35
C TYR A 57 1.67 -3.23 20.12
N LEU A 58 1.18 -2.13 19.58
CA LEU A 58 1.82 -1.41 18.48
C LEU A 58 2.70 -0.30 19.06
N ALA A 59 3.99 -0.33 18.75
CA ALA A 59 4.89 0.74 19.11
C ALA A 59 4.52 2.00 18.31
N GLN A 60 4.16 3.07 19.01
CA GLN A 60 3.82 4.32 18.37
C GLN A 60 5.06 5.23 18.29
N PRO A 61 5.29 5.89 17.15
CA PRO A 61 6.31 6.91 17.06
C PRO A 61 6.01 8.04 18.05
N GLN A 62 7.03 8.59 18.68
CA GLN A 62 6.87 9.65 19.67
C GLN A 62 6.42 10.98 19.07
N THR A 63 6.55 11.16 17.78
CA THR A 63 6.22 12.41 17.09
C THR A 63 4.96 12.25 16.26
N GLY A 64 3.92 13.02 16.60
CA GLY A 64 2.79 13.35 15.76
C GLY A 64 2.22 12.20 14.98
N PHE A 65 1.73 11.20 15.67
CA PHE A 65 1.12 10.06 14.98
C PHE A 65 -0.01 10.53 14.08
N ILE A 66 -0.01 10.00 12.87
CA ILE A 66 -1.05 10.30 11.91
C ILE A 66 -2.40 9.87 12.47
N LYS A 67 -3.29 10.83 12.71
CA LYS A 67 -4.66 10.55 13.17
C LYS A 67 -5.52 9.91 12.08
N LYS A 68 -4.97 9.74 10.89
CA LYS A 68 -5.65 9.14 9.75
C LYS A 68 -5.74 7.63 9.90
N LYS A 69 -6.86 7.08 9.52
CA LYS A 69 -7.09 5.62 9.53
C LYS A 69 -6.58 5.02 8.23
N MET A 70 -5.86 3.92 8.35
CA MET A 70 -5.29 3.22 7.20
C MET A 70 -5.86 1.81 7.09
N HIS A 71 -6.16 1.41 5.87
CA HIS A 71 -6.57 0.05 5.54
C HIS A 71 -5.54 -0.58 4.59
N ASP A 72 -5.14 -1.80 4.88
CA ASP A 72 -4.30 -2.58 3.97
C ASP A 72 -5.19 -3.36 3.01
N TYR A 73 -5.18 -2.93 1.75
CA TYR A 73 -6.00 -3.50 0.67
C TYR A 73 -5.51 -4.89 0.24
N GLY A 74 -4.29 -5.26 0.64
CA GLY A 74 -3.62 -6.45 0.14
C GLY A 74 -2.88 -6.19 -1.17
N ASP A 75 -2.61 -7.26 -1.90
CA ASP A 75 -1.91 -7.17 -3.17
C ASP A 75 -2.89 -7.13 -4.33
N VAL A 76 -2.57 -6.32 -5.33
CA VAL A 76 -3.37 -6.12 -6.54
C VAL A 76 -2.56 -6.54 -7.74
N ASN A 77 -3.19 -7.25 -8.67
CA ASN A 77 -2.58 -7.62 -9.94
C ASN A 77 -2.42 -6.37 -10.82
N LYS A 78 -1.25 -6.23 -11.43
CA LYS A 78 -0.94 -5.12 -12.33
C LYS A 78 -2.00 -4.92 -13.43
N LYS A 79 -2.58 -6.00 -13.94
CA LYS A 79 -3.57 -5.94 -15.02
C LYS A 79 -4.84 -5.18 -14.66
N ILE A 80 -5.22 -5.18 -13.38
CA ILE A 80 -6.42 -4.49 -12.89
C ILE A 80 -6.09 -3.26 -12.05
N LEU A 81 -4.81 -2.94 -11.92
CA LEU A 81 -4.34 -1.89 -11.01
C LEU A 81 -5.00 -0.53 -11.31
N ASN A 82 -5.07 -0.15 -12.59
CA ASN A 82 -5.66 1.15 -12.95
C ASN A 82 -7.13 1.27 -12.53
N LYS A 83 -7.90 0.19 -12.65
CA LYS A 83 -9.31 0.17 -12.24
C LYS A 83 -9.47 0.22 -10.72
N GLU A 84 -8.61 -0.48 -9.99
CA GLU A 84 -8.63 -0.46 -8.53
C GLU A 84 -8.28 0.93 -7.99
N ILE A 85 -7.29 1.58 -8.59
CA ILE A 85 -6.91 2.96 -8.24
C ILE A 85 -8.08 3.92 -8.52
N GLU A 86 -8.69 3.82 -9.69
CA GLU A 86 -9.85 4.62 -10.04
C GLU A 86 -10.97 4.47 -9.01
N ARG A 87 -11.28 3.24 -8.62
CA ARG A 87 -12.32 2.96 -7.63
C ARG A 87 -11.99 3.60 -6.27
N ILE A 88 -10.77 3.43 -5.80
CA ILE A 88 -10.34 3.97 -4.50
C ILE A 88 -10.38 5.51 -4.51
N LEU A 89 -9.92 6.13 -5.59
CA LEU A 89 -9.96 7.58 -5.74
C LEU A 89 -11.39 8.12 -5.79
N ASN A 90 -12.31 7.39 -6.45
CA ASN A 90 -13.72 7.77 -6.47
C ASN A 90 -14.39 7.65 -5.11
N ASP A 91 -13.85 6.82 -4.22
CA ASP A 91 -14.28 6.73 -2.83
C ASP A 91 -13.64 7.81 -1.94
N ASP A 92 -12.98 8.78 -2.56
CA ASP A 92 -12.34 9.93 -1.91
C ASP A 92 -11.26 9.55 -0.89
N LYS A 93 -10.51 8.51 -1.20
CA LYS A 93 -9.42 8.03 -0.36
C LYS A 93 -8.06 8.30 -0.99
N LYS A 94 -7.05 8.45 -0.14
CA LYS A 94 -5.65 8.56 -0.58
C LYS A 94 -5.01 7.20 -0.65
N ILE A 95 -4.02 7.04 -1.52
CA ILE A 95 -3.42 5.75 -1.80
C ILE A 95 -1.91 5.79 -1.57
N ILE A 96 -1.40 4.79 -0.86
CA ILE A 96 0.03 4.49 -0.78
C ILE A 96 0.24 3.17 -1.50
N ILE A 97 1.07 3.18 -2.52
CA ILE A 97 1.34 2.01 -3.34
C ILE A 97 2.77 1.54 -3.12
N CYS A 98 2.89 0.29 -2.72
CA CYS A 98 4.17 -0.38 -2.61
C CYS A 98 4.29 -1.36 -3.77
N GLY A 99 5.15 -1.04 -4.69
CA GLY A 99 5.27 -1.86 -5.89
C GLY A 99 6.48 -2.75 -5.89
N GLY A 100 6.53 -3.49 -6.97
CA GLY A 100 7.64 -4.14 -7.55
C GLY A 100 8.49 -3.15 -8.35
N ASP A 101 8.46 -3.23 -9.68
CA ASP A 101 9.27 -2.36 -10.54
C ASP A 101 8.54 -1.09 -10.98
N HIS A 102 9.24 -0.25 -11.72
CA HIS A 102 8.69 1.02 -12.23
C HIS A 102 7.56 0.86 -13.26
N SER A 103 7.39 -0.33 -13.85
CA SER A 103 6.35 -0.53 -14.87
C SER A 103 4.94 -0.33 -14.31
N ILE A 104 4.75 -0.47 -13.01
CA ILE A 104 3.46 -0.22 -12.37
C ILE A 104 3.04 1.25 -12.43
N THR A 105 4.00 2.17 -12.55
CA THR A 105 3.73 3.62 -12.56
C THR A 105 2.80 4.00 -13.71
N THR A 106 2.96 3.39 -14.88
CA THR A 106 2.07 3.63 -16.02
C THR A 106 0.62 3.31 -15.67
N GLU A 107 0.38 2.18 -15.03
CA GLU A 107 -0.96 1.77 -14.63
C GLU A 107 -1.54 2.66 -13.53
N ILE A 108 -0.68 3.11 -12.62
CA ILE A 108 -1.07 4.07 -11.57
C ILE A 108 -1.54 5.38 -12.21
N LEU A 109 -0.77 5.92 -13.14
CA LEU A 109 -1.09 7.18 -13.82
C LEU A 109 -2.37 7.07 -14.65
N LYS A 110 -2.62 5.92 -15.27
CA LYS A 110 -3.88 5.68 -15.98
C LYS A 110 -5.08 5.78 -15.03
N GLY A 111 -4.99 5.16 -13.87
CA GLY A 111 -6.04 5.21 -12.85
C GLY A 111 -6.31 6.63 -12.38
N TYR A 112 -5.25 7.38 -12.06
CA TYR A 112 -5.37 8.78 -11.68
C TYR A 112 -5.96 9.65 -12.78
N ASN A 113 -5.51 9.46 -14.02
CA ASN A 113 -5.97 10.25 -15.15
C ASN A 113 -7.47 10.06 -15.43
N ASN A 114 -8.01 8.88 -15.15
CA ASN A 114 -9.44 8.62 -15.33
C ASN A 114 -10.31 9.38 -14.32
N VAL A 115 -9.77 9.74 -13.19
CA VAL A 115 -10.49 10.43 -12.10
C VAL A 115 -10.16 11.92 -12.06
N VAL A 116 -8.87 12.25 -12.19
CA VAL A 116 -8.37 13.65 -12.13
C VAL A 116 -7.99 14.06 -13.56
N LYS A 117 -8.93 14.68 -14.25
CA LYS A 117 -8.75 15.04 -15.68
C LYS A 117 -7.76 16.16 -15.93
N ASP A 118 -7.32 16.87 -14.88
CA ASP A 118 -6.41 18.02 -14.98
C ASP A 118 -5.08 17.76 -14.29
N LEU A 119 -4.49 16.58 -14.52
CA LEU A 119 -3.11 16.31 -14.12
C LEU A 119 -2.16 17.07 -15.05
N SER A 120 -1.80 18.22 -14.61
CA SER A 120 -0.77 19.01 -15.28
C SER A 120 0.61 18.72 -14.70
#